data_58b63da5ec3997580f8c2c62a163ee63
#
_entry.id   58b63da5ec3997580f8c2c62a163ee63
#
_cell.length_a   1.000
_cell.length_b   1.000
_cell.length_c   1.000
_cell.angle_alpha   90.00
_cell.angle_beta   90.00
_cell.angle_gamma   90.00
#
_symmetry.space_group_name_H-M   'P 1'
#
loop_
_entity.id
_entity.type
_entity.pdbx_description
1 polymer ?
#
loop_
_entity_poly.entity_id
_entity_poly.type
_entity_poly.pdbx_seq_one_letter_code
_entity_poly.pdbx_strand_id
1 'polypeptide(L)'
;MTALPISKKAGIIFVCFLLLVFAAFAAVLTNSFRKSEAGSSRNIQSVVTKFNRAYYDSMVWRRTRYLGILTQQFPTDLWMLQEIIADLKPDFIIETGTYHGGSTLFFADVMDRINEHGKVITVDIDPKIEKASTFATFRNRVEAIKGDSVSPEVISEIARRVGGGTVLVTLDSLHTKEHVLKEMNIYSKFVTAGSYLIVQDTNINGHPVYPTFGPGPMEAVEEFLKNNRDFEVDRSREKFMLTAYPSGFLKKIR
;
A
#
# COMPACT_ATOMS: atom_id res chain seq x y z
N MET A 1 -18.00 -75.21 -13.81
CA MET A 1 -16.90 -74.29 -13.98
C MET A 1 -16.62 -73.66 -12.62
N THR A 2 -15.62 -74.15 -11.91
CA THR A 2 -15.24 -73.64 -10.57
C THR A 2 -14.19 -72.55 -10.74
N ALA A 3 -14.52 -71.33 -10.29
CA ALA A 3 -13.61 -70.23 -10.29
C ALA A 3 -12.44 -70.53 -9.33
N LEU A 4 -11.21 -70.42 -9.82
CA LEU A 4 -9.99 -70.61 -9.03
C LEU A 4 -9.90 -69.44 -7.95
N PRO A 5 -9.63 -69.80 -6.69
CA PRO A 5 -9.52 -68.76 -5.64
C PRO A 5 -8.28 -67.89 -5.85
N ILE A 6 -8.47 -66.59 -6.04
CA ILE A 6 -7.38 -65.62 -6.09
C ILE A 6 -6.65 -65.64 -4.73
N SER A 7 -5.34 -65.92 -4.74
CA SER A 7 -4.57 -65.98 -3.49
C SER A 7 -4.61 -64.59 -2.78
N LYS A 8 -4.76 -64.59 -1.46
CA LYS A 8 -4.78 -63.32 -0.65
C LYS A 8 -3.59 -62.41 -0.97
N LYS A 9 -2.43 -62.95 -1.29
CA LYS A 9 -1.23 -62.19 -1.71
C LYS A 9 -1.42 -61.51 -3.06
N ALA A 10 -2.06 -62.14 -4.05
CA ALA A 10 -2.32 -61.56 -5.36
C ALA A 10 -3.33 -60.38 -5.23
N GLY A 11 -4.34 -60.51 -4.37
CA GLY A 11 -5.29 -59.45 -4.09
C GLY A 11 -4.63 -58.21 -3.45
N ILE A 12 -3.74 -58.42 -2.50
CA ILE A 12 -2.98 -57.30 -1.84
C ILE A 12 -2.08 -56.59 -2.86
N ILE A 13 -1.35 -57.32 -3.70
CA ILE A 13 -0.47 -56.73 -4.73
C ILE A 13 -1.29 -55.90 -5.73
N PHE A 14 -2.48 -56.40 -6.14
CA PHE A 14 -3.37 -55.67 -7.04
C PHE A 14 -3.91 -54.38 -6.43
N VAL A 15 -4.30 -54.37 -5.15
CA VAL A 15 -4.74 -53.19 -4.43
C VAL A 15 -3.62 -52.16 -4.28
N CYS A 16 -2.41 -52.63 -3.91
CA CYS A 16 -1.23 -51.72 -3.83
C CYS A 16 -0.90 -51.10 -5.20
N PHE A 17 -1.00 -51.86 -6.29
CA PHE A 17 -0.79 -51.34 -7.63
C PHE A 17 -1.83 -50.29 -8.01
N LEU A 18 -3.11 -50.53 -7.73
CA LEU A 18 -4.18 -49.52 -7.95
C LEU A 18 -3.96 -48.24 -7.15
N LEU A 19 -3.54 -48.35 -5.90
CA LEU A 19 -3.24 -47.19 -5.05
C LEU A 19 -2.06 -46.38 -5.61
N LEU A 20 -1.03 -47.04 -6.09
CA LEU A 20 0.13 -46.37 -6.73
C LEU A 20 -0.27 -45.66 -8.03
N VAL A 21 -1.09 -46.32 -8.88
CA VAL A 21 -1.63 -45.72 -10.11
C VAL A 21 -2.49 -44.49 -9.78
N PHE A 22 -3.36 -44.60 -8.77
CA PHE A 22 -4.20 -43.50 -8.33
C PHE A 22 -3.37 -42.35 -7.77
N ALA A 23 -2.36 -42.62 -6.95
CA ALA A 23 -1.45 -41.61 -6.42
C ALA A 23 -0.66 -40.89 -7.54
N ALA A 24 -0.15 -41.64 -8.53
CA ALA A 24 0.51 -41.10 -9.70
C ALA A 24 -0.41 -40.20 -10.53
N PHE A 25 -1.65 -40.64 -10.76
CA PHE A 25 -2.66 -39.88 -11.49
C PHE A 25 -3.06 -38.58 -10.74
N ALA A 26 -3.26 -38.67 -9.43
CA ALA A 26 -3.52 -37.51 -8.58
C ALA A 26 -2.37 -36.51 -8.61
N ALA A 27 -1.12 -36.99 -8.58
CA ALA A 27 0.07 -36.13 -8.67
C ALA A 27 0.18 -35.44 -10.05
N VAL A 28 -0.16 -36.12 -11.14
CA VAL A 28 -0.19 -35.52 -12.49
C VAL A 28 -1.29 -34.45 -12.58
N LEU A 29 -2.48 -34.72 -12.08
CA LEU A 29 -3.59 -33.76 -12.06
C LEU A 29 -3.22 -32.52 -11.24
N THR A 30 -2.74 -32.70 -10.00
CA THR A 30 -2.35 -31.57 -9.15
C THR A 30 -1.24 -30.73 -9.79
N ASN A 31 -0.27 -31.36 -10.45
CA ASN A 31 0.80 -30.65 -11.16
C ASN A 31 0.27 -29.89 -12.39
N SER A 32 -0.67 -30.46 -13.12
CA SER A 32 -1.35 -29.78 -14.26
C SER A 32 -2.16 -28.58 -13.79
N PHE A 33 -2.93 -28.71 -12.70
CA PHE A 33 -3.65 -27.57 -12.11
C PHE A 33 -2.71 -26.47 -11.67
N ARG A 34 -1.63 -26.79 -10.92
CA ARG A 34 -0.61 -25.82 -10.51
C ARG A 34 0.05 -25.11 -11.69
N LYS A 35 0.36 -25.82 -12.77
CA LYS A 35 0.92 -25.20 -13.99
C LYS A 35 -0.06 -24.26 -14.67
N SER A 36 -1.35 -24.64 -14.73
CA SER A 36 -2.41 -23.80 -15.29
C SER A 36 -2.61 -22.54 -14.49
N GLU A 37 -2.70 -22.64 -13.16
CA GLU A 37 -2.80 -21.48 -12.26
C GLU A 37 -1.59 -20.56 -12.35
N ALA A 38 -0.38 -21.12 -12.35
CA ALA A 38 0.86 -20.35 -12.49
C ALA A 38 0.94 -19.64 -13.86
N GLY A 39 0.47 -20.26 -14.94
CA GLY A 39 0.37 -19.66 -16.27
C GLY A 39 -0.63 -18.52 -16.31
N SER A 40 -1.81 -18.71 -15.73
CA SER A 40 -2.85 -17.68 -15.60
C SER A 40 -2.36 -16.49 -14.77
N SER A 41 -1.74 -16.75 -13.63
CA SER A 41 -1.20 -15.71 -12.75
C SER A 41 -0.11 -14.87 -13.45
N ARG A 42 0.82 -15.49 -14.18
CA ARG A 42 1.84 -14.76 -14.95
C ARG A 42 1.23 -13.90 -16.06
N ASN A 43 0.18 -14.36 -16.70
CA ASN A 43 -0.52 -13.59 -17.73
C ASN A 43 -1.18 -12.35 -17.11
N ILE A 44 -1.89 -12.51 -16.00
CA ILE A 44 -2.51 -11.40 -15.26
C ILE A 44 -1.44 -10.39 -14.84
N GLN A 45 -0.33 -10.83 -14.24
CA GLN A 45 0.75 -9.93 -13.80
C GLN A 45 1.36 -9.16 -14.98
N SER A 46 1.51 -9.79 -16.14
CA SER A 46 2.00 -9.12 -17.36
C SER A 46 1.03 -8.04 -17.82
N VAL A 47 -0.29 -8.31 -17.82
CA VAL A 47 -1.33 -7.34 -18.18
C VAL A 47 -1.33 -6.17 -17.19
N VAL A 48 -1.31 -6.45 -15.91
CA VAL A 48 -1.25 -5.45 -14.84
C VAL A 48 -0.04 -4.55 -15.01
N THR A 49 1.15 -5.11 -15.23
CA THR A 49 2.38 -4.34 -15.43
C THR A 49 2.29 -3.42 -16.66
N LYS A 50 1.77 -3.94 -17.78
CA LYS A 50 1.57 -3.14 -19.01
C LYS A 50 0.57 -2.01 -18.79
N PHE A 51 -0.53 -2.29 -18.09
CA PHE A 51 -1.54 -1.29 -17.79
C PHE A 51 -1.00 -0.21 -16.85
N ASN A 52 -0.28 -0.57 -15.78
CA ASN A 52 0.37 0.41 -14.89
C ASN A 52 1.31 1.35 -15.65
N ARG A 53 2.14 0.81 -16.55
CA ARG A 53 3.01 1.63 -17.42
C ARG A 53 2.21 2.56 -18.32
N ALA A 54 1.22 2.03 -19.03
CA ALA A 54 0.38 2.84 -19.93
C ALA A 54 -0.38 3.93 -19.17
N TYR A 55 -0.89 3.63 -17.97
CA TYR A 55 -1.57 4.60 -17.12
C TYR A 55 -0.62 5.70 -16.63
N TYR A 56 0.57 5.32 -16.16
CA TYR A 56 1.59 6.27 -15.72
C TYR A 56 2.04 7.18 -16.85
N ASP A 57 2.39 6.59 -18.02
CA ASP A 57 2.89 7.30 -19.20
C ASP A 57 1.82 8.23 -19.83
N SER A 58 0.53 7.94 -19.63
CA SER A 58 -0.57 8.81 -20.06
C SER A 58 -0.59 10.16 -19.35
N MET A 59 0.10 10.29 -18.22
CA MET A 59 0.15 11.47 -17.36
C MET A 59 -1.23 11.95 -16.87
N VAL A 60 -2.28 11.12 -16.98
CA VAL A 60 -3.64 11.49 -16.55
C VAL A 60 -3.70 11.68 -15.04
N TRP A 61 -2.93 10.91 -14.28
CA TRP A 61 -2.82 11.01 -12.83
C TRP A 61 -2.36 12.40 -12.35
N ARG A 62 -1.56 13.11 -13.13
CA ARG A 62 -1.15 14.49 -12.82
C ARG A 62 -2.30 15.50 -12.84
N ARG A 63 -3.44 15.13 -13.38
CA ARG A 63 -4.61 16.00 -13.55
C ARG A 63 -5.81 15.52 -12.73
N THR A 64 -5.65 14.48 -11.95
CA THR A 64 -6.70 14.01 -11.05
C THR A 64 -7.02 15.08 -10.00
N ARG A 65 -8.31 15.21 -9.67
CA ARG A 65 -8.81 16.24 -8.76
C ARG A 65 -9.81 15.63 -7.79
N TYR A 66 -9.75 16.10 -6.57
CA TYR A 66 -10.80 15.87 -5.59
C TYR A 66 -11.56 17.18 -5.34
N LEU A 67 -12.88 17.20 -5.56
CA LEU A 67 -13.72 18.41 -5.47
C LEU A 67 -13.13 19.64 -6.21
N GLY A 68 -12.45 19.41 -7.33
CA GLY A 68 -11.80 20.45 -8.12
C GLY A 68 -10.43 20.88 -7.64
N ILE A 69 -9.91 20.34 -6.53
CA ILE A 69 -8.55 20.55 -6.04
C ILE A 69 -7.63 19.52 -6.69
N LEU A 70 -6.48 19.95 -7.19
CA LEU A 70 -5.47 19.07 -7.77
C LEU A 70 -4.93 18.10 -6.71
N THR A 71 -4.96 16.79 -7.02
CA THR A 71 -4.63 15.74 -6.06
C THR A 71 -3.41 14.93 -6.49
N GLN A 72 -3.24 14.72 -7.80
CA GLN A 72 -2.15 13.94 -8.42
C GLN A 72 -2.02 12.50 -7.90
N GLN A 73 -3.14 11.89 -7.53
CA GLN A 73 -3.20 10.53 -7.00
C GLN A 73 -3.84 9.57 -8.00
N PHE A 74 -3.52 8.27 -7.91
CA PHE A 74 -4.30 7.25 -8.59
C PHE A 74 -5.65 7.09 -7.89
N PRO A 75 -6.77 7.06 -8.61
CA PRO A 75 -8.10 6.91 -7.98
C PRO A 75 -8.24 5.62 -7.16
N THR A 76 -7.57 4.55 -7.57
CA THR A 76 -7.52 3.26 -6.85
C THR A 76 -6.80 3.37 -5.51
N ASP A 77 -5.75 4.20 -5.44
CA ASP A 77 -5.03 4.44 -4.19
C ASP A 77 -5.84 5.28 -3.22
N LEU A 78 -6.52 6.34 -3.71
CA LEU A 78 -7.46 7.10 -2.86
C LEU A 78 -8.58 6.21 -2.31
N TRP A 79 -9.13 5.31 -3.14
CA TRP A 79 -10.12 4.37 -2.66
C TRP A 79 -9.57 3.45 -1.57
N MET A 80 -8.36 2.93 -1.75
CA MET A 80 -7.70 2.09 -0.75
C MET A 80 -7.41 2.86 0.54
N LEU A 81 -6.94 4.10 0.43
CA LEU A 81 -6.72 4.97 1.59
C LEU A 81 -8.02 5.19 2.36
N GLN A 82 -9.15 5.43 1.65
CA GLN A 82 -10.46 5.54 2.29
C GLN A 82 -10.84 4.27 3.06
N GLU A 83 -10.63 3.08 2.49
CA GLU A 83 -10.89 1.80 3.19
C GLU A 83 -10.02 1.66 4.45
N ILE A 84 -8.72 1.96 4.34
CA ILE A 84 -7.80 1.90 5.49
C ILE A 84 -8.26 2.88 6.59
N ILE A 85 -8.59 4.11 6.23
CA ILE A 85 -9.06 5.13 7.17
C ILE A 85 -10.37 4.69 7.83
N ALA A 86 -11.31 4.12 7.06
CA ALA A 86 -12.58 3.61 7.59
C ALA A 86 -12.43 2.42 8.54
N ASP A 87 -11.49 1.52 8.24
CA ASP A 87 -11.16 0.36 9.09
C ASP A 87 -10.49 0.80 10.41
N LEU A 88 -9.54 1.74 10.34
CA LEU A 88 -8.75 2.19 11.49
C LEU A 88 -9.46 3.23 12.35
N LYS A 89 -10.25 4.11 11.74
CA LYS A 89 -10.84 5.30 12.38
C LYS A 89 -9.78 6.11 13.15
N PRO A 90 -8.69 6.53 12.50
CA PRO A 90 -7.57 7.13 13.21
C PRO A 90 -7.97 8.44 13.86
N ASP A 91 -7.29 8.80 14.95
CA ASP A 91 -7.44 10.11 15.58
C ASP A 91 -6.59 11.15 14.84
N PHE A 92 -5.48 10.71 14.27
CA PHE A 92 -4.60 11.57 13.48
C PHE A 92 -4.16 10.88 12.18
N ILE A 93 -4.21 11.63 11.08
CA ILE A 93 -3.50 11.31 9.85
C ILE A 93 -2.36 12.31 9.72
N ILE A 94 -1.12 11.82 9.59
CA ILE A 94 0.04 12.66 9.29
C ILE A 94 0.39 12.46 7.83
N GLU A 95 0.44 13.55 7.06
CA GLU A 95 0.81 13.57 5.64
C GLU A 95 2.06 14.42 5.45
N THR A 96 3.07 13.90 4.73
CA THR A 96 4.15 14.71 4.19
C THR A 96 3.91 14.91 2.70
N GLY A 97 4.05 16.17 2.20
CA GLY A 97 3.71 16.52 0.83
C GLY A 97 2.25 16.96 0.67
N THR A 98 1.93 18.19 1.10
CA THR A 98 0.59 18.78 0.98
C THR A 98 0.25 19.21 -0.44
N TYR A 99 1.22 19.81 -1.13
CA TYR A 99 1.10 20.45 -2.44
C TYR A 99 -0.13 21.38 -2.54
N HIS A 100 -1.18 21.01 -3.33
CA HIS A 100 -2.42 21.78 -3.43
C HIS A 100 -3.49 21.38 -2.40
N GLY A 101 -3.22 20.39 -1.56
CA GLY A 101 -4.12 19.93 -0.52
C GLY A 101 -5.28 19.06 -1.00
N GLY A 102 -5.16 18.43 -2.20
CA GLY A 102 -6.23 17.59 -2.73
C GLY A 102 -6.37 16.27 -1.98
N SER A 103 -5.28 15.56 -1.70
CA SER A 103 -5.25 14.38 -0.83
C SER A 103 -5.62 14.73 0.61
N THR A 104 -5.08 15.85 1.12
CA THR A 104 -5.39 16.37 2.45
C THR A 104 -6.89 16.61 2.65
N LEU A 105 -7.55 17.27 1.66
CA LEU A 105 -9.00 17.49 1.69
C LEU A 105 -9.77 16.18 1.64
N PHE A 106 -9.34 15.22 0.81
CA PHE A 106 -9.93 13.89 0.77
C PHE A 106 -9.88 13.21 2.13
N PHE A 107 -8.72 13.22 2.79
CA PHE A 107 -8.58 12.65 4.15
C PHE A 107 -9.47 13.36 5.15
N ALA A 108 -9.53 14.69 5.11
CA ALA A 108 -10.36 15.48 5.98
C ALA A 108 -11.87 15.13 5.82
N ASP A 109 -12.35 15.00 4.57
CA ASP A 109 -13.74 14.65 4.29
C ASP A 109 -14.09 13.21 4.71
N VAL A 110 -13.17 12.25 4.54
CA VAL A 110 -13.35 10.89 5.04
C VAL A 110 -13.39 10.89 6.57
N MET A 111 -12.43 11.57 7.21
CA MET A 111 -12.37 11.68 8.67
C MET A 111 -13.62 12.33 9.26
N ASP A 112 -14.15 13.37 8.62
CA ASP A 112 -15.36 14.08 9.09
C ASP A 112 -16.57 13.17 9.21
N ARG A 113 -16.62 12.09 8.42
CA ARG A 113 -17.73 11.13 8.42
C ARG A 113 -17.55 9.97 9.38
N ILE A 114 -16.34 9.66 9.80
CA ILE A 114 -16.03 8.42 10.55
C ILE A 114 -15.45 8.66 11.94
N ASN A 115 -14.82 9.82 12.18
CA ASN A 115 -14.28 10.22 13.47
C ASN A 115 -14.45 11.73 13.66
N GLU A 116 -15.44 12.15 14.44
CA GLU A 116 -15.79 13.57 14.65
C GLU A 116 -14.67 14.40 15.29
N HIS A 117 -13.69 13.76 15.93
CA HIS A 117 -12.54 14.42 16.57
C HIS A 117 -11.25 14.30 15.78
N GLY A 118 -11.25 13.47 14.73
CA GLY A 118 -10.07 13.17 13.95
C GLY A 118 -9.49 14.39 13.21
N LYS A 119 -8.16 14.49 13.13
CA LYS A 119 -7.42 15.57 12.50
C LYS A 119 -6.45 15.06 11.45
N VAL A 120 -6.20 15.89 10.45
CA VAL A 120 -5.13 15.69 9.46
C VAL A 120 -4.05 16.73 9.72
N ILE A 121 -2.84 16.28 10.01
CA ILE A 121 -1.66 17.14 10.13
C ILE A 121 -0.87 16.95 8.83
N THR A 122 -0.73 18.01 8.04
CA THR A 122 -0.04 17.95 6.76
C THR A 122 1.16 18.89 6.72
N VAL A 123 2.24 18.45 6.09
CA VAL A 123 3.52 19.17 6.06
C VAL A 123 3.98 19.34 4.63
N ASP A 124 4.38 20.57 4.27
CA ASP A 124 4.99 20.86 2.97
C ASP A 124 5.95 22.05 3.10
N ILE A 125 6.99 22.04 2.30
CA ILE A 125 7.94 23.17 2.23
C ILE A 125 7.31 24.41 1.62
N ASP A 126 6.35 24.23 0.71
CA ASP A 126 5.63 25.33 0.02
C ASP A 126 4.17 24.96 -0.30
N PRO A 127 3.31 24.79 0.72
CA PRO A 127 1.92 24.38 0.54
C PRO A 127 1.11 25.44 -0.20
N LYS A 128 0.35 25.04 -1.24
CA LYS A 128 -0.50 25.88 -2.09
C LYS A 128 -1.97 25.59 -1.83
N ILE A 129 -2.40 25.78 -0.59
CA ILE A 129 -3.67 25.29 -0.06
C ILE A 129 -4.80 26.33 -0.05
N GLU A 130 -4.62 27.51 -0.65
CA GLU A 130 -5.61 28.61 -0.61
C GLU A 130 -6.98 28.13 -1.10
N LYS A 131 -6.99 27.33 -2.19
CA LYS A 131 -8.23 26.80 -2.74
C LYS A 131 -8.82 25.68 -1.88
N ALA A 132 -8.00 24.78 -1.33
CA ALA A 132 -8.47 23.74 -0.42
C ALA A 132 -9.04 24.32 0.87
N SER A 133 -8.45 25.39 1.37
CA SER A 133 -8.89 26.10 2.58
C SER A 133 -10.26 26.79 2.45
N THR A 134 -10.83 26.88 1.25
CA THR A 134 -12.22 27.38 1.09
C THR A 134 -13.25 26.36 1.58
N PHE A 135 -12.91 25.08 1.67
CA PHE A 135 -13.79 24.03 2.19
C PHE A 135 -13.84 24.07 3.73
N ALA A 136 -15.05 23.96 4.26
CA ALA A 136 -15.25 23.98 5.71
C ALA A 136 -14.55 22.79 6.40
N THR A 137 -14.62 21.60 5.80
CA THR A 137 -13.96 20.40 6.32
C THR A 137 -12.46 20.58 6.43
N PHE A 138 -11.83 21.19 5.40
CA PHE A 138 -10.39 21.48 5.46
C PHE A 138 -10.05 22.39 6.64
N ARG A 139 -10.77 23.50 6.80
CA ARG A 139 -10.52 24.44 7.92
C ARG A 139 -10.74 23.82 9.30
N ASN A 140 -11.71 22.91 9.41
CA ASN A 140 -12.08 22.30 10.69
C ASN A 140 -11.19 21.12 11.08
N ARG A 141 -10.65 20.39 10.07
CA ARG A 141 -9.97 19.12 10.27
C ARG A 141 -8.46 19.16 9.99
N VAL A 142 -7.98 20.14 9.22
CA VAL A 142 -6.59 20.18 8.75
C VAL A 142 -5.76 21.18 9.53
N GLU A 143 -4.60 20.74 9.94
CA GLU A 143 -3.54 21.52 10.53
C GLU A 143 -2.32 21.47 9.61
N ALA A 144 -2.13 22.52 8.80
CA ALA A 144 -1.02 22.61 7.87
C ALA A 144 0.22 23.21 8.53
N ILE A 145 1.38 22.59 8.30
CA ILE A 145 2.68 23.03 8.77
C ILE A 145 3.54 23.32 7.54
N LYS A 146 4.04 24.56 7.44
CA LYS A 146 5.02 24.92 6.41
C LYS A 146 6.44 24.65 6.92
N GLY A 147 7.17 23.74 6.25
CA GLY A 147 8.54 23.41 6.60
C GLY A 147 9.04 22.12 5.97
N ASP A 148 10.29 21.80 6.19
CA ASP A 148 10.91 20.55 5.79
C ASP A 148 10.44 19.43 6.73
N SER A 149 9.86 18.37 6.15
CA SER A 149 9.31 17.21 6.88
C SER A 149 10.33 16.49 7.79
N VAL A 150 11.62 16.61 7.49
CA VAL A 150 12.69 15.97 8.28
C VAL A 150 13.41 16.94 9.22
N SER A 151 12.95 18.19 9.32
CA SER A 151 13.54 19.16 10.25
C SER A 151 13.09 18.92 11.69
N PRO A 152 13.98 19.12 12.69
CA PRO A 152 13.63 18.95 14.12
C PRO A 152 12.47 19.83 14.57
N GLU A 153 12.34 21.04 14.01
CA GLU A 153 11.30 22.00 14.34
C GLU A 153 9.92 21.46 13.93
N VAL A 154 9.80 20.97 12.69
CA VAL A 154 8.55 20.36 12.16
C VAL A 154 8.19 19.10 12.93
N ILE A 155 9.16 18.22 13.20
CA ILE A 155 8.94 16.99 13.96
C ILE A 155 8.43 17.31 15.38
N SER A 156 9.03 18.31 16.04
CA SER A 156 8.61 18.75 17.37
C SER A 156 7.21 19.36 17.36
N GLU A 157 6.87 20.09 16.29
CA GLU A 157 5.54 20.67 16.08
C GLU A 157 4.47 19.58 15.91
N ILE A 158 4.74 18.56 15.07
CA ILE A 158 3.87 17.39 14.91
C ILE A 158 3.69 16.69 16.26
N ALA A 159 4.78 16.40 16.97
CA ALA A 159 4.74 15.71 18.26
C ALA A 159 3.89 16.44 19.30
N ARG A 160 3.86 17.78 19.27
CA ARG A 160 2.99 18.57 20.16
C ARG A 160 1.50 18.50 19.79
N ARG A 161 1.19 18.32 18.52
CA ARG A 161 -0.19 18.26 18.00
C ARG A 161 -0.79 16.87 18.08
N VAL A 162 0.03 15.84 17.90
CA VAL A 162 -0.38 14.46 18.05
C VAL A 162 -0.53 14.14 19.52
N GLY A 163 -1.78 14.02 19.97
CA GLY A 163 -2.11 13.53 21.30
C GLY A 163 -1.99 11.99 21.40
N GLY A 164 -2.59 11.41 22.42
CA GLY A 164 -2.81 9.96 22.46
C GLY A 164 -3.87 9.55 21.42
N GLY A 165 -3.80 8.32 20.92
CA GLY A 165 -4.78 7.80 19.95
C GLY A 165 -4.14 7.09 18.78
N THR A 166 -4.98 6.71 17.82
CA THR A 166 -4.55 5.98 16.60
C THR A 166 -4.00 6.94 15.55
N VAL A 167 -2.78 6.70 15.12
CA VAL A 167 -2.07 7.52 14.13
C VAL A 167 -1.78 6.72 12.87
N LEU A 168 -2.23 7.24 11.72
CA LEU A 168 -1.90 6.81 10.37
C LEU A 168 -0.90 7.80 9.77
N VAL A 169 0.12 7.31 9.09
CA VAL A 169 1.10 8.16 8.40
C VAL A 169 1.12 7.86 6.91
N THR A 170 1.18 8.89 6.07
CA THR A 170 1.40 8.80 4.62
C THR A 170 2.51 9.73 4.18
N LEU A 171 3.48 9.19 3.44
CA LEU A 171 4.68 9.90 2.97
C LEU A 171 4.58 10.12 1.46
N ASP A 172 4.47 11.39 1.05
CA ASP A 172 4.30 11.83 -0.34
C ASP A 172 5.08 13.13 -0.63
N SER A 173 6.28 13.27 -0.07
CA SER A 173 7.09 14.48 -0.21
C SER A 173 8.14 14.37 -1.32
N LEU A 174 9.42 14.34 -1.00
CA LEU A 174 10.52 14.16 -1.93
C LEU A 174 10.85 12.68 -2.13
N HIS A 175 10.76 12.19 -3.36
CA HIS A 175 10.83 10.75 -3.67
C HIS A 175 12.25 10.18 -3.83
N THR A 176 13.30 10.85 -3.35
CA THR A 176 14.64 10.24 -3.30
C THR A 176 14.72 9.22 -2.16
N LYS A 177 15.44 8.11 -2.40
CA LYS A 177 15.63 7.05 -1.40
C LYS A 177 16.07 7.61 -0.04
N GLU A 178 17.05 8.51 -0.05
CA GLU A 178 17.65 9.07 1.16
C GLU A 178 16.63 9.86 1.98
N HIS A 179 15.81 10.67 1.31
CA HIS A 179 14.80 11.48 1.98
C HIS A 179 13.67 10.61 2.53
N VAL A 180 13.12 9.71 1.69
CA VAL A 180 12.05 8.80 2.11
C VAL A 180 12.50 7.91 3.27
N LEU A 181 13.73 7.38 3.24
CA LEU A 181 14.26 6.57 4.34
C LEU A 181 14.39 7.39 5.64
N LYS A 182 14.78 8.66 5.56
CA LYS A 182 14.79 9.56 6.73
C LYS A 182 13.38 9.75 7.28
N GLU A 183 12.40 10.07 6.42
CA GLU A 183 11.01 10.18 6.83
C GLU A 183 10.51 8.90 7.46
N MET A 184 10.74 7.74 6.85
CA MET A 184 10.33 6.45 7.41
C MET A 184 10.88 6.22 8.82
N ASN A 185 12.17 6.51 9.05
CA ASN A 185 12.82 6.36 10.36
C ASN A 185 12.26 7.33 11.42
N ILE A 186 11.81 8.50 11.01
CA ILE A 186 11.22 9.50 11.89
C ILE A 186 9.76 9.18 12.16
N TYR A 187 8.97 9.07 11.10
CA TYR A 187 7.51 9.02 11.17
C TYR A 187 6.95 7.64 11.59
N SER A 188 7.72 6.56 11.41
CA SER A 188 7.36 5.23 11.94
C SER A 188 7.13 5.23 13.46
N LYS A 189 7.75 6.17 14.18
CA LYS A 189 7.60 6.32 15.64
C LYS A 189 6.22 6.87 16.03
N PHE A 190 5.58 7.64 15.16
CA PHE A 190 4.22 8.14 15.37
C PHE A 190 3.16 7.10 15.07
N VAL A 191 3.42 6.16 14.17
CA VAL A 191 2.46 5.12 13.79
C VAL A 191 2.13 4.26 14.99
N THR A 192 0.85 4.08 15.30
CA THR A 192 0.40 3.19 16.38
C THR A 192 0.33 1.73 15.93
N ALA A 193 0.45 0.79 16.86
CA ALA A 193 0.33 -0.63 16.55
C ALA A 193 -1.02 -0.94 15.88
N GLY A 194 -1.01 -1.76 14.82
CA GLY A 194 -2.16 -2.08 13.99
C GLY A 194 -2.46 -1.05 12.88
N SER A 195 -1.88 0.16 12.94
CA SER A 195 -2.00 1.20 11.91
C SER A 195 -0.93 1.07 10.81
N TYR A 196 -0.84 2.05 9.92
CA TYR A 196 0.01 2.00 8.73
C TYR A 196 0.97 3.17 8.64
N LEU A 197 2.16 2.88 8.12
CA LEU A 197 3.06 3.81 7.44
C LEU A 197 2.92 3.58 5.94
N ILE A 198 2.30 4.51 5.23
CA ILE A 198 2.08 4.40 3.78
C ILE A 198 3.16 5.19 3.06
N VAL A 199 3.91 4.52 2.21
CA VAL A 199 4.98 5.13 1.40
C VAL A 199 4.49 5.20 -0.03
N GLN A 200 4.29 6.40 -0.53
CA GLN A 200 3.78 6.65 -1.87
C GLN A 200 4.88 6.54 -2.93
N ASP A 201 4.49 6.46 -4.19
CA ASP A 201 5.35 6.43 -5.38
C ASP A 201 6.44 5.34 -5.38
N THR A 202 6.21 4.23 -4.68
CA THR A 202 7.11 3.06 -4.74
C THR A 202 7.12 2.39 -6.12
N ASN A 203 6.24 2.78 -7.05
CA ASN A 203 6.18 2.28 -8.42
C ASN A 203 7.25 2.86 -9.35
N ILE A 204 7.92 3.96 -8.99
CA ILE A 204 8.98 4.59 -9.80
C ILE A 204 10.30 3.80 -9.73
N ASN A 205 11.29 4.21 -10.50
CA ASN A 205 12.58 3.53 -10.67
C ASN A 205 12.46 2.08 -11.19
N GLY A 206 11.48 1.82 -12.10
CA GLY A 206 11.30 0.51 -12.73
C GLY A 206 10.39 -0.48 -11.97
N HIS A 207 9.62 -0.02 -10.99
CA HIS A 207 8.70 -0.81 -10.14
C HIS A 207 7.19 -0.62 -10.42
N PRO A 208 6.63 -0.65 -11.63
CA PRO A 208 7.26 -0.93 -12.93
C PRO A 208 7.49 0.30 -13.81
N VAL A 209 7.31 1.53 -13.32
CA VAL A 209 7.33 2.75 -14.13
C VAL A 209 8.63 3.57 -13.96
N TYR A 210 8.88 4.52 -14.84
CA TYR A 210 9.96 5.50 -14.80
C TYR A 210 11.34 4.91 -14.40
N PRO A 211 11.91 3.98 -15.21
CA PRO A 211 13.10 3.19 -14.83
C PRO A 211 14.39 4.00 -14.71
N THR A 212 14.38 5.26 -15.13
CA THR A 212 15.54 6.17 -15.09
C THR A 212 15.48 7.18 -13.95
N PHE A 213 14.54 7.01 -13.00
CA PHE A 213 14.39 7.94 -11.87
C PHE A 213 15.63 7.92 -10.95
N GLY A 214 16.20 6.75 -10.74
CA GLY A 214 17.23 6.50 -9.72
C GLY A 214 16.62 5.91 -8.43
N PRO A 215 17.44 5.59 -7.42
CA PRO A 215 16.96 5.01 -6.17
C PRO A 215 15.88 5.90 -5.53
N GLY A 216 14.72 5.31 -5.26
CA GLY A 216 13.52 6.01 -4.82
C GLY A 216 12.83 5.36 -3.63
N PRO A 217 11.50 5.55 -3.51
CA PRO A 217 10.72 5.08 -2.35
C PRO A 217 10.75 3.56 -2.18
N MET A 218 10.77 2.76 -3.26
CA MET A 218 10.84 1.29 -3.15
C MET A 218 12.13 0.86 -2.47
N GLU A 219 13.27 1.41 -2.87
CA GLU A 219 14.57 1.10 -2.29
C GLU A 219 14.68 1.58 -0.84
N ALA A 220 13.96 2.64 -0.47
CA ALA A 220 13.84 3.08 0.92
C ALA A 220 13.02 2.07 1.75
N VAL A 221 11.88 1.60 1.24
CA VAL A 221 11.06 0.56 1.88
C VAL A 221 11.87 -0.72 2.10
N GLU A 222 12.60 -1.18 1.08
CA GLU A 222 13.43 -2.38 1.17
C GLU A 222 14.52 -2.25 2.24
N GLU A 223 15.17 -1.09 2.33
CA GLU A 223 16.20 -0.83 3.34
C GLU A 223 15.60 -0.71 4.74
N PHE A 224 14.51 0.01 4.89
CA PHE A 224 13.80 0.16 6.16
C PHE A 224 13.39 -1.19 6.75
N LEU A 225 12.79 -2.07 5.95
CA LEU A 225 12.32 -3.38 6.40
C LEU A 225 13.46 -4.37 6.73
N LYS A 226 14.68 -4.17 6.22
CA LYS A 226 15.85 -4.95 6.65
C LYS A 226 16.20 -4.68 8.12
N ASN A 227 16.01 -3.44 8.57
CA ASN A 227 16.45 -2.96 9.87
C ASN A 227 15.30 -2.78 10.87
N ASN A 228 14.04 -2.84 10.41
CA ASN A 228 12.86 -2.65 11.24
C ASN A 228 11.94 -3.88 11.14
N ARG A 229 11.67 -4.53 12.28
CA ARG A 229 10.81 -5.72 12.38
C ARG A 229 9.42 -5.42 12.95
N ASP A 230 9.12 -4.16 13.20
CA ASP A 230 7.83 -3.72 13.71
C ASP A 230 6.81 -3.51 12.60
N PHE A 231 7.24 -3.56 11.34
CA PHE A 231 6.41 -3.35 10.16
C PHE A 231 6.49 -4.53 9.20
N GLU A 232 5.38 -4.78 8.51
CA GLU A 232 5.28 -5.73 7.40
C GLU A 232 4.50 -5.13 6.24
N VAL A 233 4.76 -5.61 5.01
CA VAL A 233 4.00 -5.19 3.82
C VAL A 233 2.64 -5.87 3.82
N ASP A 234 1.56 -5.10 3.87
CA ASP A 234 0.19 -5.60 3.70
C ASP A 234 -0.21 -5.65 2.21
N ARG A 235 0.06 -6.79 1.58
CA ARG A 235 -0.28 -7.03 0.16
C ARG A 235 -1.78 -7.03 -0.12
N SER A 236 -2.64 -7.21 0.88
CA SER A 236 -4.09 -7.17 0.70
C SER A 236 -4.59 -5.81 0.26
N ARG A 237 -3.82 -4.75 0.54
CA ARG A 237 -4.12 -3.37 0.15
C ARG A 237 -3.79 -3.07 -1.33
N GLU A 238 -3.15 -3.99 -2.05
CA GLU A 238 -2.88 -3.89 -3.49
C GLU A 238 -3.98 -4.57 -4.36
N LYS A 239 -5.14 -4.89 -3.80
CA LYS A 239 -6.21 -5.68 -4.43
C LYS A 239 -6.76 -5.10 -5.75
N PHE A 240 -6.60 -3.81 -5.99
CA PHE A 240 -7.05 -3.16 -7.22
C PHE A 240 -6.08 -3.34 -8.39
N MET A 241 -4.90 -3.92 -8.17
CA MET A 241 -3.86 -4.20 -9.19
C MET A 241 -3.27 -2.95 -9.87
N LEU A 242 -3.89 -1.80 -9.76
CA LEU A 242 -3.36 -0.50 -10.19
C LEU A 242 -3.08 0.32 -8.94
N THR A 243 -1.80 0.54 -8.65
CA THR A 243 -1.35 1.35 -7.51
C THR A 243 -0.02 2.03 -7.81
N ALA A 244 0.14 3.25 -7.31
CA ALA A 244 1.43 3.94 -7.26
C ALA A 244 2.27 3.48 -6.05
N TYR A 245 1.70 2.66 -5.14
CA TYR A 245 2.32 2.25 -3.87
C TYR A 245 2.60 0.73 -3.75
N PRO A 246 3.13 0.04 -4.79
CA PRO A 246 3.44 -1.39 -4.65
C PRO A 246 4.43 -1.59 -3.50
N SER A 247 4.14 -2.49 -2.56
CA SER A 247 4.88 -2.69 -1.30
C SER A 247 4.90 -1.47 -0.35
N GLY A 248 4.18 -0.39 -0.64
CA GLY A 248 4.19 0.84 0.14
C GLY A 248 3.20 0.85 1.32
N PHE A 249 2.30 -0.12 1.45
CA PHE A 249 1.37 -0.24 2.57
C PHE A 249 2.01 -1.02 3.72
N LEU A 250 2.70 -0.33 4.63
CA LEU A 250 3.42 -0.96 5.74
C LEU A 250 2.56 -0.94 7.00
N LYS A 251 2.09 -2.11 7.44
CA LYS A 251 1.32 -2.26 8.68
C LYS A 251 2.26 -2.42 9.87
N LYS A 252 2.03 -1.64 10.93
CA LYS A 252 2.76 -1.78 12.19
C LYS A 252 2.19 -2.95 13.00
N ILE A 253 3.02 -3.95 13.27
CA ILE A 253 2.64 -5.19 13.95
C ILE A 253 3.07 -5.25 15.42
N ARG A 254 3.91 -4.30 15.89
CA ARG A 254 4.41 -4.20 17.28
C ARG A 254 4.51 -2.77 17.74
#